data_d9f42dbc9ed7dbe50b26ec55fe0a4927
#
_entry.id   d9f42dbc9ed7dbe50b26ec55fe0a4927
#
_cell.length_a   1.000
_cell.length_b   1.000
_cell.length_c   1.000
_cell.angle_alpha   90.00
_cell.angle_beta   90.00
_cell.angle_gamma   90.00
#
_symmetry.space_group_name_H-M   'P 1'
#
loop_
_entity.id
_entity.type
_entity.pdbx_description
1 polymer ?
#
loop_
_entity_poly.entity_id
_entity_poly.type
_entity_poly.pdbx_seq_one_letter_code
_entity_poly.pdbx_strand_id
1 'polypeptide(L)'
;MDLKNLNIDYLLVNTTNQFLLEYAPIEENSCYKLTGFSGDTGDSLLCSDGSIFLFVDGRYHTQADNEVDKTKVHVVKLKIGQKQDDEIIAHIKPNSVLGVDSRKVSQARYEYLKTLLKEINTNVKLLDIKQEWGNSIKSAVEISKEYTGESFSEKVKKIKKPVLITNSEEISYLCNLRDFSQDYAVKIDGKLYISDEKCILFADYKITSKEYDVKPLKDFDDFIKITDEKIYTDKVTVNAYDYSLIKNPEPIKSEIKQMKAVKNHAEINHLKYCFEMTDKALMATRDFIYNNENLSEYDIDIELTKNFKKYGAKSLSFKSIVARNQNSALAHYMKSSKDEVIKSGDLILIDCGAYYEGGLATDITRVFVKGAPTDFHKKVYTTVLKMFLHSFNYQVIEGQTTGYEIDNYARLISEENEIEGFSFSHGLGHGIGVCVHENPPNLSKNEIAKTPVFNNMCFTIEPGLYNDKFFGIRLENSCYLDDGIIKSFTNMCYEDKLIEYTMLTEEEKLWLKQFRVL
;
A
#
# COMPACT_ATOMS: atom_id res chain seq x y z
N MET A 1 10.15 19.15 -21.63
CA MET A 1 8.91 19.13 -22.48
C MET A 1 8.41 20.56 -22.60
N ASP A 2 8.18 21.06 -23.80
CA ASP A 2 7.65 22.42 -24.01
C ASP A 2 6.11 22.36 -24.03
N LEU A 3 5.46 22.90 -22.99
CA LEU A 3 3.99 22.87 -22.86
C LEU A 3 3.28 23.66 -23.96
N LYS A 4 3.93 24.69 -24.52
CA LYS A 4 3.38 25.49 -25.62
C LYS A 4 3.17 24.65 -26.88
N ASN A 5 4.07 23.72 -27.17
CA ASN A 5 3.94 22.81 -28.32
C ASN A 5 2.77 21.83 -28.14
N LEU A 6 2.34 21.60 -26.91
CA LEU A 6 1.19 20.76 -26.58
C LEU A 6 -0.12 21.55 -26.46
N ASN A 7 -0.08 22.88 -26.59
CA ASN A 7 -1.21 23.79 -26.35
C ASN A 7 -1.86 23.53 -24.96
N ILE A 8 -1.04 23.55 -23.92
CA ILE A 8 -1.45 23.44 -22.51
C ILE A 8 -0.68 24.48 -21.67
N ASP A 9 -1.29 24.92 -20.57
CA ASP A 9 -0.71 25.86 -19.62
C ASP A 9 -0.08 25.14 -18.43
N TYR A 10 -0.62 23.97 -18.09
CA TYR A 10 -0.20 23.12 -16.99
C TYR A 10 -0.13 21.67 -17.43
N LEU A 11 0.79 20.90 -16.84
CA LEU A 11 0.87 19.45 -16.98
C LEU A 11 0.85 18.80 -15.60
N LEU A 12 -0.14 17.93 -15.36
CA LEU A 12 -0.16 17.05 -14.20
C LEU A 12 0.74 15.84 -14.46
N VAL A 13 1.72 15.64 -13.58
CA VAL A 13 2.72 14.58 -13.69
C VAL A 13 2.60 13.66 -12.49
N ASN A 14 2.25 12.40 -12.74
CA ASN A 14 1.94 11.41 -11.72
C ASN A 14 3.15 10.54 -11.34
N THR A 15 3.12 9.97 -10.13
CA THR A 15 4.04 8.90 -9.70
C THR A 15 3.67 7.56 -10.33
N THR A 16 2.40 7.34 -10.68
CA THR A 16 1.88 6.10 -11.25
C THR A 16 2.40 5.80 -12.67
N ASN A 17 2.23 4.55 -13.10
CA ASN A 17 2.49 4.10 -14.48
C ASN A 17 1.17 3.82 -15.24
N GLN A 18 1.26 3.18 -16.43
CA GLN A 18 0.08 2.86 -17.26
C GLN A 18 -0.88 1.84 -16.62
N PHE A 19 -0.45 1.08 -15.61
CA PHE A 19 -1.29 0.14 -14.84
C PHE A 19 -1.81 0.78 -13.55
N LEU A 20 -1.56 2.07 -13.33
CA LEU A 20 -1.95 2.85 -12.15
C LEU A 20 -1.43 2.25 -10.83
N LEU A 21 -0.20 1.70 -10.86
CA LEU A 21 0.43 1.10 -9.69
C LEU A 21 0.76 2.16 -8.64
N GLU A 22 0.52 1.87 -7.36
CA GLU A 22 1.00 2.68 -6.24
C GLU A 22 2.54 2.66 -6.19
N TYR A 23 3.13 1.48 -6.29
CA TYR A 23 4.60 1.28 -6.33
C TYR A 23 5.04 1.05 -7.78
N ALA A 24 5.05 2.11 -8.57
CA ALA A 24 5.58 2.03 -9.93
C ALA A 24 7.12 1.97 -9.91
N PRO A 25 7.76 1.17 -10.81
CA PRO A 25 9.21 1.21 -10.96
C PRO A 25 9.72 2.65 -11.14
N ILE A 26 10.86 2.99 -10.52
CA ILE A 26 11.38 4.37 -10.49
C ILE A 26 11.62 4.94 -11.88
N GLU A 27 12.01 4.10 -12.83
CA GLU A 27 12.18 4.43 -14.25
C GLU A 27 10.86 4.74 -14.96
N GLU A 28 9.71 4.33 -14.38
CA GLU A 28 8.38 4.62 -14.89
C GLU A 28 7.72 5.82 -14.18
N ASN A 29 8.28 6.24 -13.04
CA ASN A 29 7.79 7.35 -12.25
C ASN A 29 8.16 8.69 -12.90
N SER A 30 7.18 9.33 -13.56
CA SER A 30 7.37 10.62 -14.23
C SER A 30 7.56 11.78 -13.25
N CYS A 31 6.96 11.70 -12.06
CA CYS A 31 7.11 12.69 -11.01
C CYS A 31 8.57 12.71 -10.48
N TYR A 32 9.17 11.54 -10.25
CA TYR A 32 10.59 11.41 -9.91
C TYR A 32 11.50 12.04 -10.97
N LYS A 33 11.28 11.71 -12.24
CA LYS A 33 12.07 12.30 -13.34
C LYS A 33 11.99 13.82 -13.42
N LEU A 34 10.87 14.41 -13.02
CA LEU A 34 10.65 15.85 -13.02
C LEU A 34 11.22 16.55 -11.78
N THR A 35 11.07 15.95 -10.60
CA THR A 35 11.30 16.60 -9.30
C THR A 35 12.48 16.07 -8.51
N GLY A 36 12.92 14.84 -8.78
CA GLY A 36 13.86 14.09 -7.95
C GLY A 36 13.22 13.42 -6.73
N PHE A 37 11.90 13.59 -6.51
CA PHE A 37 11.19 12.97 -5.40
C PHE A 37 10.94 11.48 -5.67
N SER A 38 11.47 10.62 -4.81
CA SER A 38 11.43 9.16 -4.95
C SER A 38 10.28 8.48 -4.20
N GLY A 39 9.40 9.24 -3.56
CA GLY A 39 8.25 8.67 -2.84
C GLY A 39 7.22 8.05 -3.79
N ASP A 40 6.46 7.10 -3.27
CA ASP A 40 5.53 6.28 -4.05
C ASP A 40 4.24 7.03 -4.37
N THR A 41 3.86 7.99 -3.52
CA THR A 41 2.63 8.78 -3.66
C THR A 41 2.93 10.26 -3.66
N GLY A 42 2.50 10.93 -4.71
CA GLY A 42 2.63 12.36 -4.91
C GLY A 42 2.40 12.72 -6.37
N ASP A 43 1.94 13.92 -6.61
CA ASP A 43 1.80 14.43 -7.98
C ASP A 43 2.51 15.76 -8.10
N SER A 44 2.94 16.07 -9.31
CA SER A 44 3.55 17.37 -9.61
C SER A 44 2.74 18.11 -10.64
N LEU A 45 2.70 19.44 -10.50
CA LEU A 45 2.15 20.35 -11.49
C LEU A 45 3.29 21.14 -12.11
N LEU A 46 3.56 20.88 -13.39
CA LEU A 46 4.49 21.68 -14.20
C LEU A 46 3.72 22.82 -14.87
N CYS A 47 4.15 24.05 -14.67
CA CYS A 47 3.54 25.24 -15.21
C CYS A 47 4.27 25.72 -16.49
N SER A 48 3.58 26.46 -17.35
CA SER A 48 4.15 26.99 -18.61
C SER A 48 5.23 28.04 -18.42
N ASP A 49 5.34 28.64 -17.22
CA ASP A 49 6.42 29.54 -16.83
C ASP A 49 7.66 28.81 -16.29
N GLY A 50 7.60 27.47 -16.21
CA GLY A 50 8.68 26.60 -15.72
C GLY A 50 8.64 26.31 -14.23
N SER A 51 7.71 26.87 -13.46
CA SER A 51 7.54 26.54 -12.05
C SER A 51 6.99 25.12 -11.89
N ILE A 52 7.43 24.43 -10.82
CA ILE A 52 7.03 23.06 -10.50
C ILE A 52 6.52 23.04 -9.06
N PHE A 53 5.31 22.52 -8.88
CA PHE A 53 4.73 22.25 -7.56
C PHE A 53 4.68 20.74 -7.34
N LEU A 54 5.13 20.25 -6.19
CA LEU A 54 5.05 18.86 -5.77
C LEU A 54 4.10 18.75 -4.59
N PHE A 55 3.02 17.98 -4.73
CA PHE A 55 1.98 17.77 -3.71
C PHE A 55 2.20 16.44 -3.02
N VAL A 56 2.42 16.45 -1.70
CA VAL A 56 2.69 15.25 -0.90
C VAL A 56 1.89 15.26 0.41
N ASP A 57 1.43 14.09 0.85
CA ASP A 57 0.77 13.93 2.14
C ASP A 57 1.77 13.83 3.31
N GLY A 58 1.24 13.72 4.53
CA GLY A 58 2.01 13.75 5.77
C GLY A 58 3.11 12.70 5.88
N ARG A 59 3.00 11.58 5.17
CA ARG A 59 4.01 10.50 5.16
C ARG A 59 5.32 10.94 4.51
N TYR A 60 5.24 11.88 3.56
CA TYR A 60 6.35 12.26 2.68
C TYR A 60 6.85 13.69 2.85
N HIS A 61 6.32 14.49 3.80
CA HIS A 61 6.72 15.89 3.98
C HIS A 61 8.23 16.05 4.15
N THR A 62 8.83 15.29 5.05
CA THR A 62 10.26 15.35 5.34
C THR A 62 11.11 14.81 4.20
N GLN A 63 10.66 13.71 3.56
CA GLN A 63 11.36 13.12 2.43
C GLN A 63 11.40 14.09 1.24
N ALA A 64 10.27 14.70 0.88
CA ALA A 64 10.21 15.69 -0.18
C ALA A 64 11.12 16.89 0.10
N ASP A 65 11.15 17.38 1.34
CA ASP A 65 12.05 18.47 1.74
C ASP A 65 13.54 18.14 1.58
N ASN A 66 13.91 16.86 1.71
CA ASN A 66 15.30 16.41 1.66
C ASN A 66 15.77 16.01 0.25
N GLU A 67 14.85 15.59 -0.62
CA GLU A 67 15.20 15.03 -1.92
C GLU A 67 15.12 16.05 -3.07
N VAL A 68 14.18 17.01 -3.00
CA VAL A 68 13.97 17.93 -4.12
C VAL A 68 14.91 19.14 -4.10
N ASP A 69 15.24 19.65 -5.29
CA ASP A 69 15.91 20.94 -5.45
C ASP A 69 14.92 22.09 -5.18
N LYS A 70 14.93 22.63 -3.95
CA LYS A 70 14.02 23.71 -3.51
C LYS A 70 14.14 25.01 -4.30
N THR A 71 15.16 25.16 -5.14
CA THR A 71 15.28 26.31 -6.05
C THR A 71 14.40 26.15 -7.29
N LYS A 72 13.91 24.92 -7.58
CA LYS A 72 13.11 24.58 -8.76
C LYS A 72 11.73 24.03 -8.42
N VAL A 73 11.61 23.33 -7.28
CA VAL A 73 10.41 22.61 -6.90
C VAL A 73 9.83 23.18 -5.62
N HIS A 74 8.58 23.63 -5.68
CA HIS A 74 7.81 24.09 -4.53
C HIS A 74 7.03 22.90 -3.91
N VAL A 75 7.43 22.47 -2.71
CA VAL A 75 6.75 21.39 -2.00
C VAL A 75 5.48 21.92 -1.34
N VAL A 76 4.33 21.39 -1.74
CA VAL A 76 3.02 21.64 -1.15
C VAL A 76 2.66 20.49 -0.20
N LYS A 77 2.65 20.78 1.10
CA LYS A 77 2.42 19.81 2.18
C LYS A 77 0.94 19.71 2.52
N LEU A 78 0.30 18.62 2.11
CA LEU A 78 -1.12 18.37 2.39
C LEU A 78 -1.35 18.07 3.86
N LYS A 79 -2.41 18.64 4.43
CA LYS A 79 -2.87 18.35 5.79
C LYS A 79 -3.75 17.09 5.79
N ILE A 80 -3.86 16.44 6.96
CA ILE A 80 -4.76 15.29 7.12
C ILE A 80 -6.19 15.69 6.74
N GLY A 81 -6.81 14.89 5.84
CA GLY A 81 -8.15 15.14 5.33
C GLY A 81 -8.23 16.14 4.15
N GLN A 82 -7.13 16.78 3.77
CA GLN A 82 -7.08 17.62 2.57
C GLN A 82 -6.97 16.75 1.32
N LYS A 83 -7.83 17.03 0.32
CA LYS A 83 -7.79 16.30 -0.95
C LYS A 83 -6.73 16.88 -1.86
N GLN A 84 -5.86 16.04 -2.39
CA GLN A 84 -4.75 16.44 -3.27
C GLN A 84 -5.25 17.15 -4.53
N ASP A 85 -6.29 16.66 -5.19
CA ASP A 85 -6.82 17.26 -6.41
C ASP A 85 -7.39 18.67 -6.17
N ASP A 86 -8.05 18.92 -5.02
CA ASP A 86 -8.54 20.25 -4.68
C ASP A 86 -7.38 21.25 -4.52
N GLU A 87 -6.27 20.82 -3.91
CA GLU A 87 -5.08 21.65 -3.76
C GLU A 87 -4.36 21.88 -5.09
N ILE A 88 -4.26 20.87 -5.95
CA ILE A 88 -3.70 21.02 -7.32
C ILE A 88 -4.49 22.09 -8.08
N ILE A 89 -5.83 22.04 -8.02
CA ILE A 89 -6.71 22.98 -8.71
C ILE A 89 -6.56 24.40 -8.18
N ALA A 90 -6.32 24.58 -6.88
CA ALA A 90 -6.06 25.89 -6.29
C ALA A 90 -4.81 26.58 -6.88
N HIS A 91 -3.90 25.84 -7.50
CA HIS A 91 -2.71 26.35 -8.19
C HIS A 91 -2.92 26.61 -9.69
N ILE A 92 -4.11 26.33 -10.23
CA ILE A 92 -4.44 26.49 -11.65
C ILE A 92 -5.24 27.78 -11.85
N LYS A 93 -4.79 28.63 -12.79
CA LYS A 93 -5.50 29.86 -13.14
C LYS A 93 -6.76 29.58 -13.97
N PRO A 94 -7.83 30.38 -13.80
CA PRO A 94 -9.01 30.30 -14.68
C PRO A 94 -8.67 30.52 -16.16
N ASN A 95 -9.49 29.96 -17.04
CA ASN A 95 -9.39 30.06 -18.50
C ASN A 95 -8.08 29.50 -19.07
N SER A 96 -7.56 28.44 -18.47
CA SER A 96 -6.35 27.73 -18.88
C SER A 96 -6.63 26.30 -19.36
N VAL A 97 -5.58 25.56 -19.73
CA VAL A 97 -5.67 24.15 -20.14
C VAL A 97 -4.72 23.31 -19.29
N LEU A 98 -5.28 22.33 -18.58
CA LEU A 98 -4.52 21.30 -17.87
C LEU A 98 -4.31 20.09 -18.78
N GLY A 99 -3.06 19.75 -19.11
CA GLY A 99 -2.69 18.49 -19.72
C GLY A 99 -2.59 17.38 -18.69
N VAL A 100 -3.09 16.19 -19.00
CA VAL A 100 -2.91 14.98 -18.19
C VAL A 100 -2.51 13.80 -19.08
N ASP A 101 -1.56 12.97 -18.64
CA ASP A 101 -1.21 11.75 -19.37
C ASP A 101 -2.36 10.74 -19.27
N SER A 102 -3.00 10.46 -20.42
CA SER A 102 -4.17 9.57 -20.49
C SER A 102 -3.89 8.14 -20.02
N ARG A 103 -2.63 7.70 -20.10
CA ARG A 103 -2.21 6.36 -19.65
C ARG A 103 -1.91 6.29 -18.15
N LYS A 104 -1.69 7.44 -17.49
CA LYS A 104 -1.28 7.53 -16.08
C LYS A 104 -2.35 8.15 -15.17
N VAL A 105 -3.52 8.42 -15.68
CA VAL A 105 -4.68 8.90 -14.92
C VAL A 105 -5.84 7.92 -15.10
N SER A 106 -6.53 7.57 -14.00
CA SER A 106 -7.74 6.75 -14.10
C SER A 106 -8.87 7.53 -14.77
N GLN A 107 -9.79 6.82 -15.43
CA GLN A 107 -10.97 7.43 -16.04
C GLN A 107 -11.81 8.20 -14.99
N ALA A 108 -11.94 7.65 -13.79
CA ALA A 108 -12.67 8.31 -12.70
C ALA A 108 -12.01 9.63 -12.29
N ARG A 109 -10.68 9.65 -12.11
CA ARG A 109 -9.94 10.87 -11.75
C ARG A 109 -9.99 11.92 -12.87
N TYR A 110 -9.87 11.49 -14.12
CA TYR A 110 -10.04 12.38 -15.27
C TYR A 110 -11.41 13.07 -15.26
N GLU A 111 -12.49 12.32 -15.08
CA GLU A 111 -13.85 12.88 -15.01
C GLU A 111 -14.02 13.83 -13.81
N TYR A 112 -13.41 13.50 -12.67
CA TYR A 112 -13.43 14.34 -11.47
C TYR A 112 -12.71 15.67 -11.70
N LEU A 113 -11.47 15.63 -12.22
CA LEU A 113 -10.70 16.83 -12.57
C LEU A 113 -11.46 17.71 -13.59
N LYS A 114 -12.05 17.08 -14.61
CA LYS A 114 -12.87 17.80 -15.59
C LYS A 114 -14.06 18.51 -14.97
N THR A 115 -14.69 17.90 -13.98
CA THR A 115 -15.84 18.49 -13.25
C THR A 115 -15.40 19.70 -12.44
N LEU A 116 -14.34 19.57 -11.64
CA LEU A 116 -13.83 20.65 -10.79
C LEU A 116 -13.31 21.83 -11.61
N LEU A 117 -12.55 21.58 -12.67
CA LEU A 117 -11.93 22.61 -13.49
C LEU A 117 -12.94 23.37 -14.36
N LYS A 118 -14.11 22.78 -14.63
CA LYS A 118 -15.21 23.47 -15.32
C LYS A 118 -15.72 24.70 -14.54
N GLU A 119 -15.67 24.65 -13.20
CA GLU A 119 -16.10 25.76 -12.34
C GLU A 119 -15.24 27.03 -12.54
N ILE A 120 -14.00 26.89 -12.96
CA ILE A 120 -13.08 27.99 -13.26
C ILE A 120 -12.82 28.18 -14.76
N ASN A 121 -13.70 27.67 -15.62
CA ASN A 121 -13.57 27.72 -17.09
C ASN A 121 -12.25 27.15 -17.63
N THR A 122 -11.67 26.18 -16.96
CA THR A 122 -10.42 25.51 -17.36
C THR A 122 -10.72 24.16 -18.01
N ASN A 123 -10.05 23.86 -19.11
CA ASN A 123 -10.23 22.61 -19.84
C ASN A 123 -9.18 21.57 -19.43
N VAL A 124 -9.58 20.29 -19.41
CA VAL A 124 -8.64 19.17 -19.26
C VAL A 124 -8.38 18.52 -20.61
N LYS A 125 -7.14 18.44 -21.01
CA LYS A 125 -6.69 17.82 -22.25
C LYS A 125 -5.99 16.50 -21.97
N LEU A 126 -6.52 15.40 -22.50
CA LEU A 126 -5.84 14.11 -22.48
C LEU A 126 -4.68 14.11 -23.48
N LEU A 127 -3.51 13.69 -23.02
CA LEU A 127 -2.30 13.53 -23.81
C LEU A 127 -1.94 12.04 -23.84
N ASP A 128 -1.65 11.49 -25.00
CA ASP A 128 -1.06 10.16 -25.14
C ASP A 128 0.47 10.30 -25.15
N ILE A 129 1.06 10.31 -23.96
CA ILE A 129 2.51 10.40 -23.80
C ILE A 129 3.08 8.99 -23.87
N LYS A 130 3.47 8.58 -25.09
CA LYS A 130 4.10 7.28 -25.30
C LYS A 130 5.42 7.20 -24.54
N GLN A 131 5.55 6.21 -23.69
CA GLN A 131 6.82 5.84 -23.06
C GLN A 131 7.33 4.57 -23.76
N GLU A 132 8.61 4.59 -24.13
CA GLU A 132 9.27 3.37 -24.61
C GLU A 132 9.61 2.52 -23.38
N TRP A 133 8.80 1.50 -23.14
CA TRP A 133 9.08 0.48 -22.13
C TRP A 133 10.05 -0.52 -22.70
N GLY A 134 11.02 -0.97 -21.89
CA GLY A 134 11.91 -2.05 -22.31
C GLY A 134 11.09 -3.31 -22.63
N ASN A 135 11.31 -3.88 -23.81
CA ASN A 135 10.65 -5.10 -24.32
C ASN A 135 11.11 -6.39 -23.62
N SER A 136 11.36 -6.38 -22.31
CA SER A 136 11.76 -7.60 -21.59
C SER A 136 10.52 -8.42 -21.24
N ILE A 137 10.45 -9.64 -21.78
CA ILE A 137 9.42 -10.60 -21.40
C ILE A 137 9.76 -11.10 -20.00
N LYS A 138 8.91 -10.81 -19.02
CA LYS A 138 9.03 -11.26 -17.62
C LYS A 138 8.60 -12.73 -17.47
N SER A 139 8.84 -13.31 -16.31
CA SER A 139 8.36 -14.67 -15.96
C SER A 139 7.35 -14.60 -14.84
N ALA A 140 6.26 -15.33 -14.97
CA ALA A 140 5.25 -15.48 -13.93
C ALA A 140 5.17 -16.96 -13.50
N VAL A 141 4.80 -17.14 -12.22
CA VAL A 141 4.56 -18.46 -11.61
C VAL A 141 3.07 -18.62 -11.36
N GLU A 142 2.52 -19.74 -11.81
CA GLU A 142 1.15 -20.13 -11.44
C GLU A 142 1.15 -20.70 -10.02
N ILE A 143 0.29 -20.16 -9.18
CA ILE A 143 0.16 -20.54 -7.78
C ILE A 143 -0.81 -21.73 -7.67
N SER A 144 -0.36 -22.78 -6.98
CA SER A 144 -1.15 -23.98 -6.76
C SER A 144 -2.50 -23.68 -6.09
N LYS A 145 -3.54 -24.41 -6.51
CA LYS A 145 -4.88 -24.38 -5.87
C LYS A 145 -4.83 -24.72 -4.38
N GLU A 146 -3.81 -25.41 -3.92
CA GLU A 146 -3.56 -25.66 -2.49
C GLU A 146 -3.49 -24.35 -1.69
N TYR A 147 -2.91 -23.28 -2.26
CA TYR A 147 -2.77 -21.97 -1.65
C TYR A 147 -3.89 -21.00 -1.99
N THR A 148 -4.43 -21.08 -3.22
CA THR A 148 -5.43 -20.15 -3.73
C THR A 148 -6.88 -20.60 -3.50
N GLY A 149 -7.09 -21.87 -3.19
CA GLY A 149 -8.41 -22.49 -2.94
C GLY A 149 -9.29 -22.63 -4.18
N GLU A 150 -9.15 -21.76 -5.18
CA GLU A 150 -9.99 -21.72 -6.37
C GLU A 150 -9.16 -21.55 -7.64
N SER A 151 -9.58 -22.21 -8.73
CA SER A 151 -9.02 -22.03 -10.07
C SER A 151 -9.53 -20.73 -10.71
N PHE A 152 -8.92 -20.32 -11.84
CA PHE A 152 -9.40 -19.20 -12.65
C PHE A 152 -10.87 -19.37 -13.03
N SER A 153 -11.23 -20.53 -13.59
CA SER A 153 -12.61 -20.82 -14.03
C SER A 153 -13.63 -20.78 -12.90
N GLU A 154 -13.26 -21.21 -11.67
CA GLU A 154 -14.14 -21.13 -10.50
C GLU A 154 -14.38 -19.66 -10.08
N LYS A 155 -13.34 -18.82 -10.11
CA LYS A 155 -13.45 -17.39 -9.78
C LYS A 155 -14.25 -16.62 -10.84
N VAL A 156 -13.97 -16.85 -12.11
CA VAL A 156 -14.61 -16.15 -13.24
C VAL A 156 -16.11 -16.43 -13.35
N LYS A 157 -16.61 -17.55 -12.84
CA LYS A 157 -18.06 -17.83 -12.77
C LYS A 157 -18.83 -16.87 -11.87
N LYS A 158 -18.14 -16.16 -10.97
CA LYS A 158 -18.74 -15.29 -9.94
C LYS A 158 -18.85 -13.82 -10.37
N ILE A 159 -18.32 -13.45 -11.53
CA ILE A 159 -18.25 -12.06 -11.99
C ILE A 159 -19.10 -11.81 -13.24
N LYS A 160 -19.54 -10.56 -13.40
CA LYS A 160 -20.26 -10.10 -14.60
C LYS A 160 -19.38 -10.14 -15.83
N LYS A 161 -20.00 -10.40 -16.98
CA LYS A 161 -19.36 -10.49 -18.29
C LYS A 161 -20.20 -9.77 -19.35
N PRO A 162 -19.60 -9.31 -20.43
CA PRO A 162 -18.15 -9.21 -20.70
C PRO A 162 -17.49 -8.14 -19.83
N VAL A 163 -16.29 -8.39 -19.32
CA VAL A 163 -15.57 -7.45 -18.44
C VAL A 163 -14.13 -7.25 -18.88
N LEU A 164 -13.65 -6.01 -18.79
CA LEU A 164 -12.24 -5.66 -18.90
C LEU A 164 -11.69 -5.30 -17.52
N ILE A 165 -10.64 -5.99 -17.11
CA ILE A 165 -9.92 -5.82 -15.85
C ILE A 165 -8.51 -5.32 -16.18
N THR A 166 -8.10 -4.21 -15.59
CA THR A 166 -6.78 -3.59 -15.81
C THR A 166 -5.98 -3.41 -14.52
N ASN A 167 -6.58 -3.76 -13.38
CA ASN A 167 -5.89 -3.74 -12.10
C ASN A 167 -4.99 -4.98 -11.95
N SER A 168 -3.68 -4.77 -11.75
CA SER A 168 -2.69 -5.85 -11.65
C SER A 168 -2.94 -6.81 -10.48
N GLU A 169 -3.51 -6.33 -9.37
CA GLU A 169 -3.86 -7.18 -8.22
C GLU A 169 -5.01 -8.12 -8.56
N GLU A 170 -6.07 -7.58 -9.19
CA GLU A 170 -7.25 -8.35 -9.58
C GLU A 170 -6.90 -9.40 -10.64
N ILE A 171 -6.03 -9.05 -11.61
CA ILE A 171 -5.51 -9.98 -12.62
C ILE A 171 -4.73 -11.10 -11.93
N SER A 172 -3.80 -10.74 -11.03
CA SER A 172 -2.97 -11.70 -10.30
C SER A 172 -3.79 -12.64 -9.41
N TYR A 173 -4.85 -12.10 -8.78
CA TYR A 173 -5.79 -12.89 -7.98
C TYR A 173 -6.61 -13.86 -8.85
N LEU A 174 -7.22 -13.36 -9.92
CA LEU A 174 -8.06 -14.19 -10.80
C LEU A 174 -7.25 -15.29 -11.50
N CYS A 175 -6.13 -14.91 -12.11
CA CYS A 175 -5.29 -15.82 -12.88
C CYS A 175 -4.40 -16.72 -12.02
N ASN A 176 -4.37 -16.53 -10.70
CA ASN A 176 -3.46 -17.23 -9.78
C ASN A 176 -1.98 -17.08 -10.18
N LEU A 177 -1.59 -15.93 -10.69
CA LEU A 177 -0.24 -15.67 -11.18
C LEU A 177 0.54 -14.74 -10.26
N ARG A 178 1.85 -14.99 -10.10
CA ARG A 178 2.78 -14.15 -9.35
C ARG A 178 4.10 -13.99 -10.09
N ASP A 179 4.67 -12.79 -10.01
CA ASP A 179 6.03 -12.47 -10.45
C ASP A 179 6.91 -12.15 -9.24
N PHE A 180 7.61 -13.14 -8.73
CA PHE A 180 8.52 -13.00 -7.58
C PHE A 180 9.86 -12.33 -7.93
N SER A 181 10.06 -11.91 -9.18
CA SER A 181 11.27 -11.19 -9.60
C SER A 181 11.20 -9.68 -9.35
N GLN A 182 10.01 -9.18 -9.00
CA GLN A 182 9.80 -7.76 -8.69
C GLN A 182 10.28 -7.45 -7.27
N ASP A 183 10.87 -6.27 -7.12
CA ASP A 183 11.13 -5.72 -5.80
C ASP A 183 9.81 -5.28 -5.15
N TYR A 184 9.53 -5.79 -3.96
CA TYR A 184 8.40 -5.37 -3.12
C TYR A 184 6.99 -5.59 -3.69
N ALA A 185 6.87 -6.41 -4.73
CA ALA A 185 5.59 -6.76 -5.34
C ALA A 185 5.63 -8.15 -5.97
N VAL A 186 4.46 -8.72 -6.25
CA VAL A 186 4.35 -10.02 -6.95
C VAL A 186 3.26 -9.98 -8.02
N LYS A 187 2.78 -8.78 -8.37
CA LYS A 187 1.65 -8.57 -9.29
C LYS A 187 2.04 -8.82 -10.75
N ILE A 188 1.07 -9.26 -11.55
CA ILE A 188 1.20 -9.36 -12.99
C ILE A 188 0.60 -8.12 -13.63
N ASP A 189 1.41 -7.38 -14.36
CA ASP A 189 0.96 -6.23 -15.13
C ASP A 189 0.38 -6.69 -16.46
N GLY A 190 -0.85 -6.28 -16.74
CA GLY A 190 -1.56 -6.70 -17.94
C GLY A 190 -2.96 -6.14 -18.03
N LYS A 191 -3.71 -6.69 -19.01
CA LYS A 191 -5.13 -6.38 -19.21
C LYS A 191 -5.85 -7.67 -19.49
N LEU A 192 -6.88 -7.97 -18.71
CA LEU A 192 -7.61 -9.23 -18.78
C LEU A 192 -9.04 -8.96 -19.29
N TYR A 193 -9.35 -9.50 -20.46
CA TYR A 193 -10.69 -9.50 -21.03
C TYR A 193 -11.36 -10.85 -20.78
N ILE A 194 -12.58 -10.84 -20.26
CA ILE A 194 -13.37 -12.03 -19.97
C ILE A 194 -14.77 -11.89 -20.55
N SER A 195 -15.17 -12.83 -21.41
CA SER A 195 -16.55 -13.01 -21.87
C SER A 195 -16.99 -14.47 -21.69
N ASP A 196 -18.22 -14.78 -22.08
CA ASP A 196 -18.71 -16.18 -22.05
C ASP A 196 -18.02 -17.07 -23.10
N GLU A 197 -17.52 -16.46 -24.18
CA GLU A 197 -16.88 -17.20 -25.28
C GLU A 197 -15.37 -17.33 -25.13
N LYS A 198 -14.69 -16.31 -24.52
CA LYS A 198 -13.23 -16.23 -24.47
C LYS A 198 -12.72 -15.46 -23.27
N CYS A 199 -11.59 -15.90 -22.77
CA CYS A 199 -10.79 -15.19 -21.77
C CYS A 199 -9.40 -14.94 -22.34
N ILE A 200 -8.94 -13.67 -22.35
CA ILE A 200 -7.66 -13.29 -22.95
C ILE A 200 -6.90 -12.39 -21.98
N LEU A 201 -5.70 -12.81 -21.59
CA LEU A 201 -4.74 -12.00 -20.85
C LEU A 201 -3.74 -11.38 -21.83
N PHE A 202 -3.74 -10.06 -21.91
CA PHE A 202 -2.74 -9.28 -22.65
C PHE A 202 -1.63 -8.88 -21.68
N ALA A 203 -0.46 -9.51 -21.78
CA ALA A 203 0.66 -9.29 -20.88
C ALA A 203 1.98 -9.71 -21.52
N ASP A 204 3.08 -9.04 -21.14
CA ASP A 204 4.42 -9.35 -21.65
C ASP A 204 5.15 -10.29 -20.66
N TYR A 205 4.54 -11.47 -20.44
CA TYR A 205 5.04 -12.53 -19.56
C TYR A 205 5.10 -13.88 -20.27
N LYS A 206 6.06 -14.72 -19.85
CA LYS A 206 6.06 -16.15 -20.22
C LYS A 206 5.04 -16.87 -19.35
N ILE A 207 3.85 -17.04 -19.87
CA ILE A 207 2.71 -17.71 -19.20
C ILE A 207 2.15 -18.76 -20.15
N THR A 208 1.82 -19.92 -19.61
CA THR A 208 1.06 -20.96 -20.31
C THR A 208 -0.14 -21.31 -19.45
N SER A 209 -1.35 -21.14 -19.97
CA SER A 209 -2.59 -21.52 -19.29
C SER A 209 -3.44 -22.41 -20.19
N LYS A 210 -4.25 -23.28 -19.57
CA LYS A 210 -5.29 -24.05 -20.25
C LYS A 210 -6.68 -23.42 -20.09
N GLU A 211 -6.80 -22.36 -19.26
CA GLU A 211 -8.08 -21.76 -18.89
C GLU A 211 -8.31 -20.41 -19.61
N TYR A 212 -7.27 -19.79 -20.17
CA TYR A 212 -7.34 -18.53 -20.91
C TYR A 212 -6.20 -18.40 -21.92
N ASP A 213 -6.42 -17.61 -22.98
CA ASP A 213 -5.40 -17.25 -23.95
C ASP A 213 -4.46 -16.17 -23.39
N VAL A 214 -3.18 -16.23 -23.79
CA VAL A 214 -2.20 -15.19 -23.47
C VAL A 214 -1.73 -14.55 -24.77
N LYS A 215 -1.79 -13.21 -24.84
CA LYS A 215 -1.33 -12.41 -25.98
C LYS A 215 -0.38 -11.32 -25.55
N PRO A 216 0.52 -10.86 -26.43
CA PRO A 216 1.36 -9.69 -26.14
C PRO A 216 0.52 -8.46 -25.77
N LEU A 217 1.00 -7.67 -24.82
CA LEU A 217 0.30 -6.46 -24.36
C LEU A 217 0.02 -5.46 -25.51
N LYS A 218 0.93 -5.37 -26.48
CA LYS A 218 0.79 -4.51 -27.67
C LYS A 218 -0.43 -4.82 -28.55
N ASP A 219 -0.95 -6.05 -28.49
CA ASP A 219 -2.10 -6.47 -29.32
C ASP A 219 -3.44 -6.06 -28.71
N PHE A 220 -3.44 -5.50 -27.49
CA PHE A 220 -4.65 -5.10 -26.76
C PHE A 220 -5.42 -3.98 -27.48
N ASP A 221 -4.73 -2.93 -27.94
CA ASP A 221 -5.38 -1.75 -28.53
C ASP A 221 -6.19 -2.14 -29.77
N ASP A 222 -5.64 -3.00 -30.63
CA ASP A 222 -6.32 -3.47 -31.84
C ASP A 222 -7.50 -4.39 -31.52
N PHE A 223 -7.33 -5.26 -30.51
CA PHE A 223 -8.40 -6.15 -30.04
C PHE A 223 -9.59 -5.36 -29.46
N ILE A 224 -9.35 -4.42 -28.56
CA ILE A 224 -10.43 -3.73 -27.85
C ILE A 224 -11.20 -2.77 -28.78
N LYS A 225 -10.53 -2.13 -29.75
CA LYS A 225 -11.15 -1.25 -30.74
C LYS A 225 -12.13 -1.95 -31.67
N ILE A 226 -11.94 -3.23 -31.95
CA ILE A 226 -12.84 -3.99 -32.84
C ILE A 226 -13.95 -4.73 -32.08
N THR A 227 -13.87 -4.77 -30.75
CA THR A 227 -14.88 -5.41 -29.91
C THR A 227 -16.13 -4.56 -29.82
N ASP A 228 -17.27 -5.06 -30.31
CA ASP A 228 -18.54 -4.33 -30.42
C ASP A 228 -19.50 -4.58 -29.24
N GLU A 229 -19.23 -5.55 -28.40
CA GLU A 229 -20.07 -5.88 -27.26
C GLU A 229 -19.96 -4.83 -26.14
N LYS A 230 -20.96 -4.77 -25.27
CA LYS A 230 -20.99 -3.92 -24.08
C LYS A 230 -19.98 -4.45 -23.07
N ILE A 231 -19.00 -3.67 -22.64
CA ILE A 231 -17.92 -4.10 -21.77
C ILE A 231 -18.02 -3.42 -20.41
N TYR A 232 -18.16 -4.22 -19.35
CA TYR A 232 -18.08 -3.76 -17.99
C TYR A 232 -16.63 -3.41 -17.62
N THR A 233 -16.40 -2.29 -16.92
CA THR A 233 -15.07 -1.92 -16.41
C THR A 233 -15.16 -0.95 -15.24
N ASP A 234 -14.22 -1.02 -14.30
CA ASP A 234 -14.15 -0.10 -13.16
C ASP A 234 -13.35 1.15 -13.56
N LYS A 235 -14.02 2.32 -13.59
CA LYS A 235 -13.39 3.60 -13.92
C LYS A 235 -12.25 4.00 -12.98
N VAL A 236 -12.21 3.45 -11.76
CA VAL A 236 -11.15 3.74 -10.78
C VAL A 236 -9.84 3.04 -11.16
N THR A 237 -9.93 1.87 -11.80
CA THR A 237 -8.76 1.04 -12.14
C THR A 237 -8.36 1.09 -13.60
N VAL A 238 -9.28 1.43 -14.52
CA VAL A 238 -8.94 1.61 -15.92
C VAL A 238 -8.39 3.02 -16.17
N ASN A 239 -7.28 3.14 -16.89
CA ASN A 239 -6.76 4.44 -17.28
C ASN A 239 -7.63 5.09 -18.39
N ALA A 240 -7.54 6.42 -18.53
CA ALA A 240 -8.40 7.16 -19.45
C ALA A 240 -8.13 6.81 -20.92
N TYR A 241 -6.91 6.41 -21.28
CA TYR A 241 -6.58 5.95 -22.64
C TYR A 241 -7.31 4.65 -22.97
N ASP A 242 -7.15 3.62 -22.15
CA ASP A 242 -7.76 2.30 -22.36
C ASP A 242 -9.30 2.41 -22.37
N TYR A 243 -9.86 3.21 -21.46
CA TYR A 243 -11.30 3.46 -21.43
C TYR A 243 -11.81 4.10 -22.73
N SER A 244 -11.04 5.01 -23.32
CA SER A 244 -11.39 5.68 -24.57
C SER A 244 -11.43 4.75 -25.79
N LEU A 245 -10.77 3.60 -25.73
CA LEU A 245 -10.74 2.60 -26.81
C LEU A 245 -11.98 1.69 -26.81
N ILE A 246 -12.71 1.60 -25.69
CA ILE A 246 -13.89 0.75 -25.57
C ILE A 246 -15.07 1.43 -26.28
N LYS A 247 -15.67 0.76 -27.25
CA LYS A 247 -16.82 1.32 -28.00
C LYS A 247 -18.06 1.50 -27.13
N ASN A 248 -18.39 0.50 -26.32
CA ASN A 248 -19.60 0.46 -25.49
C ASN A 248 -19.23 0.20 -24.00
N PRO A 249 -18.58 1.15 -23.30
CA PRO A 249 -18.20 0.95 -21.91
C PRO A 249 -19.39 1.05 -20.96
N GLU A 250 -19.50 0.10 -20.03
CA GLU A 250 -20.47 0.15 -18.93
C GLU A 250 -19.72 0.20 -17.59
N PRO A 251 -19.79 1.34 -16.90
CA PRO A 251 -19.10 1.48 -15.62
C PRO A 251 -19.68 0.57 -14.53
N ILE A 252 -18.79 -0.12 -13.81
CA ILE A 252 -19.13 -0.91 -12.62
C ILE A 252 -18.11 -0.64 -11.51
N LYS A 253 -18.47 -0.96 -10.26
CA LYS A 253 -17.49 -1.21 -9.20
C LYS A 253 -17.00 -2.63 -9.34
N SER A 254 -15.68 -2.85 -9.24
CA SER A 254 -15.12 -4.19 -9.36
C SER A 254 -15.64 -5.13 -8.27
N GLU A 255 -16.28 -6.22 -8.69
CA GLU A 255 -16.71 -7.31 -7.81
C GLU A 255 -15.52 -8.09 -7.25
N ILE A 256 -14.38 -8.06 -7.94
CA ILE A 256 -13.16 -8.79 -7.60
C ILE A 256 -12.53 -8.23 -6.32
N LYS A 257 -12.67 -6.93 -6.06
CA LYS A 257 -12.19 -6.31 -4.81
C LYS A 257 -12.78 -7.00 -3.58
N GLN A 258 -14.08 -7.28 -3.60
CA GLN A 258 -14.74 -7.98 -2.49
C GLN A 258 -14.36 -9.48 -2.45
N MET A 259 -14.22 -10.12 -3.62
CA MET A 259 -13.81 -11.52 -3.70
C MET A 259 -12.44 -11.77 -3.09
N LYS A 260 -11.44 -10.90 -3.39
CA LYS A 260 -10.10 -11.04 -2.83
C LYS A 260 -9.98 -10.56 -1.38
N ALA A 261 -10.86 -9.65 -0.94
CA ALA A 261 -10.90 -9.17 0.44
C ALA A 261 -11.31 -10.27 1.42
N VAL A 262 -12.34 -11.06 1.07
CA VAL A 262 -12.83 -12.21 1.88
C VAL A 262 -12.05 -13.45 1.49
N LYS A 263 -11.02 -13.79 2.28
CA LYS A 263 -10.15 -14.94 2.00
C LYS A 263 -10.87 -16.27 2.22
N ASN A 264 -10.60 -17.23 1.35
CA ASN A 264 -11.06 -18.59 1.57
C ASN A 264 -10.16 -19.35 2.58
N HIS A 265 -10.56 -20.57 2.97
CA HIS A 265 -9.83 -21.35 3.96
C HIS A 265 -8.38 -21.68 3.54
N ALA A 266 -8.12 -21.91 2.26
CA ALA A 266 -6.77 -22.19 1.77
C ALA A 266 -5.87 -20.95 1.93
N GLU A 267 -6.37 -19.77 1.56
CA GLU A 267 -5.66 -18.49 1.71
C GLU A 267 -5.40 -18.16 3.18
N ILE A 268 -6.39 -18.35 4.08
CA ILE A 268 -6.21 -18.14 5.54
C ILE A 268 -5.16 -19.10 6.10
N ASN A 269 -5.19 -20.38 5.72
CA ASN A 269 -4.22 -21.35 6.21
C ASN A 269 -2.81 -21.05 5.67
N HIS A 270 -2.72 -20.58 4.43
CA HIS A 270 -1.45 -20.16 3.87
C HIS A 270 -0.90 -18.91 4.57
N LEU A 271 -1.75 -17.91 4.86
CA LEU A 271 -1.34 -16.71 5.62
C LEU A 271 -0.84 -17.09 7.03
N LYS A 272 -1.49 -18.02 7.74
CA LYS A 272 -0.98 -18.51 9.04
C LYS A 272 0.44 -19.07 8.92
N TYR A 273 0.73 -19.85 7.89
CA TYR A 273 2.08 -20.33 7.61
C TYR A 273 3.06 -19.19 7.26
N CYS A 274 2.64 -18.24 6.41
CA CYS A 274 3.48 -17.10 6.05
C CYS A 274 3.88 -16.27 7.27
N PHE A 275 2.94 -16.01 8.19
CA PHE A 275 3.21 -15.28 9.42
C PHE A 275 4.08 -16.07 10.39
N GLU A 276 3.93 -17.38 10.50
CA GLU A 276 4.84 -18.21 11.28
C GLU A 276 6.29 -18.09 10.78
N MET A 277 6.52 -18.05 9.45
CA MET A 277 7.86 -17.86 8.88
C MET A 277 8.36 -16.43 9.06
N THR A 278 7.50 -15.42 8.93
CA THR A 278 7.81 -14.01 9.21
C THR A 278 8.21 -13.82 10.68
N ASP A 279 7.47 -14.40 11.63
CA ASP A 279 7.78 -14.36 13.05
C ASP A 279 9.16 -14.97 13.36
N LYS A 280 9.50 -16.11 12.73
CA LYS A 280 10.83 -16.73 12.85
C LYS A 280 11.93 -15.83 12.32
N ALA A 281 11.72 -15.15 11.20
CA ALA A 281 12.70 -14.23 10.63
C ALA A 281 12.92 -13.03 11.54
N LEU A 282 11.84 -12.40 12.01
CA LEU A 282 11.93 -11.25 12.90
C LEU A 282 12.48 -11.62 14.27
N MET A 283 12.13 -12.80 14.83
CA MET A 283 12.70 -13.29 16.09
C MET A 283 14.22 -13.52 15.97
N ALA A 284 14.68 -14.14 14.88
CA ALA A 284 16.12 -14.33 14.64
C ALA A 284 16.85 -12.98 14.51
N THR A 285 16.21 -11.99 13.93
CA THR A 285 16.76 -10.63 13.81
C THR A 285 16.81 -9.94 15.18
N ARG A 286 15.78 -10.10 16.02
CA ARG A 286 15.78 -9.64 17.41
C ARG A 286 16.96 -10.24 18.19
N ASP A 287 17.14 -11.55 18.10
CA ASP A 287 18.25 -12.25 18.76
C ASP A 287 19.62 -11.75 18.26
N PHE A 288 19.75 -11.46 16.96
CA PHE A 288 20.95 -10.84 16.39
C PHE A 288 21.21 -9.46 17.00
N ILE A 289 20.20 -8.60 17.14
CA ILE A 289 20.34 -7.28 17.76
C ILE A 289 20.85 -7.39 19.20
N TYR A 290 20.33 -8.34 19.99
CA TYR A 290 20.68 -8.47 21.39
C TYR A 290 22.05 -9.12 21.63
N ASN A 291 22.49 -10.00 20.74
CA ASN A 291 23.74 -10.76 20.89
C ASN A 291 24.96 -10.09 20.24
N ASN A 292 24.78 -8.99 19.49
CA ASN A 292 25.87 -8.32 18.79
C ASN A 292 25.99 -6.85 19.20
N GLU A 293 27.20 -6.33 19.18
CA GLU A 293 27.53 -4.94 19.44
C GLU A 293 27.93 -4.23 18.14
N ASN A 294 27.97 -2.90 18.18
CA ASN A 294 28.40 -2.03 17.07
C ASN A 294 27.57 -2.23 15.78
N LEU A 295 26.28 -2.52 15.91
CA LEU A 295 25.36 -2.63 14.77
C LEU A 295 24.86 -1.24 14.35
N SER A 296 24.68 -1.06 13.05
CA SER A 296 23.92 0.03 12.46
C SER A 296 22.52 -0.43 12.03
N GLU A 297 21.64 0.49 11.66
CA GLU A 297 20.33 0.15 11.04
C GLU A 297 20.53 -0.72 9.80
N TYR A 298 21.52 -0.39 8.99
CA TYR A 298 21.87 -1.14 7.77
C TYR A 298 22.28 -2.60 8.05
N ASP A 299 23.06 -2.85 9.11
CA ASP A 299 23.47 -4.20 9.48
C ASP A 299 22.26 -5.06 9.88
N ILE A 300 21.30 -4.45 10.59
CA ILE A 300 20.05 -5.11 10.97
C ILE A 300 19.17 -5.36 9.74
N ASP A 301 19.03 -4.41 8.81
CA ASP A 301 18.25 -4.55 7.57
C ASP A 301 18.81 -5.71 6.71
N ILE A 302 20.12 -5.78 6.56
CA ILE A 302 20.78 -6.90 5.86
C ILE A 302 20.51 -8.23 6.55
N GLU A 303 20.62 -8.29 7.88
CA GLU A 303 20.38 -9.53 8.62
C GLU A 303 18.92 -9.96 8.56
N LEU A 304 17.98 -9.00 8.66
CA LEU A 304 16.54 -9.23 8.49
C LEU A 304 16.24 -9.84 7.11
N THR A 305 16.81 -9.27 6.05
CA THR A 305 16.66 -9.77 4.68
C THR A 305 17.20 -11.20 4.54
N LYS A 306 18.36 -11.51 5.15
CA LYS A 306 18.91 -12.89 5.18
C LYS A 306 17.99 -13.84 5.93
N ASN A 307 17.43 -13.41 7.05
CA ASN A 307 16.53 -14.22 7.85
C ASN A 307 15.22 -14.49 7.10
N PHE A 308 14.64 -13.53 6.41
CA PHE A 308 13.49 -13.77 5.52
C PHE A 308 13.81 -14.82 4.47
N LYS A 309 14.93 -14.70 3.77
CA LYS A 309 15.38 -15.68 2.79
C LYS A 309 15.61 -17.07 3.39
N LYS A 310 16.22 -17.14 4.58
CA LYS A 310 16.46 -18.38 5.33
C LYS A 310 15.15 -19.09 5.66
N TYR A 311 14.08 -18.36 5.97
CA TYR A 311 12.78 -18.91 6.30
C TYR A 311 11.83 -19.01 5.10
N GLY A 312 12.35 -18.95 3.88
CA GLY A 312 11.63 -19.31 2.65
C GLY A 312 10.90 -18.17 1.95
N ALA A 313 11.12 -16.92 2.33
CA ALA A 313 10.59 -15.77 1.60
C ALA A 313 11.11 -15.75 0.15
N LYS A 314 10.22 -15.49 -0.79
CA LYS A 314 10.53 -15.35 -2.22
C LYS A 314 10.92 -13.92 -2.58
N SER A 315 10.22 -12.93 -1.99
CA SER A 315 10.53 -11.51 -2.05
C SER A 315 10.00 -10.82 -0.80
N LEU A 316 10.42 -9.57 -0.55
CA LEU A 316 9.83 -8.76 0.51
C LEU A 316 8.48 -8.17 0.02
N SER A 317 7.54 -7.93 0.94
CA SER A 317 6.24 -7.32 0.62
C SER A 317 6.34 -5.81 0.43
N PHE A 318 7.34 -5.21 1.03
CA PHE A 318 7.78 -3.82 0.88
C PHE A 318 9.22 -3.70 1.36
N LYS A 319 9.83 -2.53 1.13
CA LYS A 319 11.16 -2.26 1.66
C LYS A 319 11.09 -2.14 3.17
N SER A 320 11.75 -3.05 3.89
CA SER A 320 11.76 -3.06 5.35
C SER A 320 12.22 -1.72 5.93
N ILE A 321 11.55 -1.29 7.00
CA ILE A 321 11.92 -0.12 7.77
C ILE A 321 12.69 -0.62 9.00
N VAL A 322 13.94 -0.19 9.13
CA VAL A 322 14.75 -0.40 10.31
C VAL A 322 15.19 0.97 10.80
N ALA A 323 14.55 1.47 11.85
CA ALA A 323 14.68 2.84 12.27
C ALA A 323 15.06 2.97 13.74
N ARG A 324 16.17 3.64 14.01
CA ARG A 324 16.69 3.92 15.35
C ARG A 324 16.21 5.29 15.84
N ASN A 325 15.70 5.36 17.08
CA ASN A 325 15.35 6.61 17.76
C ASN A 325 14.61 7.60 16.86
N GLN A 326 15.20 8.78 16.57
CA GLN A 326 14.57 9.84 15.79
C GLN A 326 14.19 9.41 14.37
N ASN A 327 14.92 8.47 13.76
CA ASN A 327 14.57 7.95 12.43
C ASN A 327 13.21 7.23 12.44
N SER A 328 12.82 6.63 13.59
CA SER A 328 11.50 5.99 13.73
C SER A 328 10.33 6.98 13.80
N ALA A 329 10.59 8.28 13.94
CA ALA A 329 9.55 9.31 13.81
C ALA A 329 9.06 9.48 12.36
N LEU A 330 9.83 9.00 11.38
CA LEU A 330 9.44 8.96 9.97
C LEU A 330 8.70 7.64 9.71
N ALA A 331 7.37 7.69 9.61
CA ALA A 331 6.54 6.50 9.44
C ALA A 331 6.97 5.62 8.24
N HIS A 332 7.49 6.24 7.16
CA HIS A 332 8.01 5.59 5.96
C HIS A 332 9.53 5.81 5.79
N TYR A 333 10.31 5.48 6.83
CA TYR A 333 11.77 5.59 6.79
C TYR A 333 12.39 4.51 5.92
N MET A 334 12.78 4.86 4.69
CA MET A 334 13.25 3.89 3.66
C MET A 334 14.77 3.76 3.56
N LYS A 335 15.56 4.51 4.36
CA LYS A 335 17.01 4.64 4.19
C LYS A 335 17.75 4.27 5.47
N SER A 336 17.89 2.96 5.72
CA SER A 336 18.67 2.44 6.85
C SER A 336 20.08 3.03 6.88
N SER A 337 20.43 3.72 7.97
CA SER A 337 21.72 4.41 8.12
C SER A 337 22.86 3.43 8.39
N LYS A 338 24.04 3.72 7.82
CA LYS A 338 25.30 3.02 8.10
C LYS A 338 26.17 3.76 9.11
N ASP A 339 25.87 5.03 9.34
CA ASP A 339 26.79 5.97 9.99
C ASP A 339 26.64 5.99 11.51
N GLU A 340 25.50 5.53 12.03
CA GLU A 340 25.20 5.55 13.46
C GLU A 340 25.12 4.15 14.05
N VAL A 341 25.93 3.93 15.08
CA VAL A 341 25.96 2.68 15.84
C VAL A 341 24.85 2.70 16.91
N ILE A 342 24.11 1.61 17.00
CA ILE A 342 23.08 1.38 18.01
C ILE A 342 23.74 1.23 19.38
N LYS A 343 23.25 1.98 20.37
CA LYS A 343 23.77 2.07 21.73
C LYS A 343 22.75 1.54 22.74
N SER A 344 23.22 1.29 23.97
CA SER A 344 22.33 0.96 25.09
C SER A 344 21.36 2.11 25.35
N GLY A 345 20.06 1.81 25.45
CA GLY A 345 18.96 2.76 25.58
C GLY A 345 18.29 3.13 24.25
N ASP A 346 18.86 2.76 23.11
CA ASP A 346 18.27 3.07 21.80
C ASP A 346 17.05 2.19 21.51
N LEU A 347 16.02 2.82 20.98
CA LEU A 347 14.86 2.16 20.40
C LEU A 347 15.16 1.76 18.95
N ILE A 348 14.64 0.61 18.53
CA ILE A 348 14.77 0.08 17.18
C ILE A 348 13.37 -0.36 16.73
N LEU A 349 12.77 0.43 15.86
CA LEU A 349 11.53 0.08 15.19
C LEU A 349 11.88 -0.74 13.95
N ILE A 350 11.26 -1.91 13.82
CA ILE A 350 11.35 -2.77 12.63
C ILE A 350 9.94 -2.99 12.11
N ASP A 351 9.71 -2.55 10.89
CA ASP A 351 8.49 -2.77 10.12
C ASP A 351 8.87 -3.55 8.86
N CYS A 352 8.27 -4.74 8.70
CA CYS A 352 8.74 -5.69 7.71
C CYS A 352 7.68 -6.72 7.33
N GLY A 353 7.86 -7.26 6.12
CA GLY A 353 7.02 -8.33 5.62
C GLY A 353 7.60 -8.98 4.38
N ALA A 354 7.00 -10.09 3.97
CA ALA A 354 7.47 -10.87 2.83
C ALA A 354 6.33 -11.60 2.12
N TYR A 355 6.64 -12.07 0.90
CA TYR A 355 5.85 -13.04 0.16
C TYR A 355 6.50 -14.41 0.22
N TYR A 356 5.67 -15.44 0.38
CA TYR A 356 6.06 -16.85 0.37
C TYR A 356 5.45 -17.57 -0.83
N GLU A 357 5.46 -18.89 -0.86
CA GLU A 357 5.10 -19.72 -2.03
C GLU A 357 3.73 -19.37 -2.66
N GLY A 358 2.70 -19.08 -1.85
CA GLY A 358 1.36 -18.71 -2.35
C GLY A 358 1.23 -17.25 -2.77
N GLY A 359 2.28 -16.42 -2.55
CA GLY A 359 2.30 -15.02 -2.96
C GLY A 359 1.21 -14.16 -2.33
N LEU A 360 0.97 -14.36 -1.03
CA LEU A 360 0.22 -13.44 -0.17
C LEU A 360 1.21 -12.71 0.75
N ALA A 361 0.98 -11.41 0.95
CA ALA A 361 1.85 -10.55 1.74
C ALA A 361 1.72 -10.82 3.24
N THR A 362 2.83 -10.68 3.96
CA THR A 362 2.82 -10.46 5.41
C THR A 362 3.24 -9.03 5.74
N ASP A 363 2.84 -8.54 6.91
CA ASP A 363 3.11 -7.21 7.41
C ASP A 363 3.11 -7.20 8.94
N ILE A 364 4.16 -6.65 9.55
CA ILE A 364 4.31 -6.59 11.01
C ILE A 364 5.28 -5.51 11.44
N THR A 365 4.91 -4.73 12.45
CA THR A 365 5.83 -3.81 13.12
C THR A 365 6.09 -4.21 14.57
N ARG A 366 7.36 -4.15 14.98
CA ARG A 366 7.80 -4.27 16.38
C ARG A 366 8.82 -3.21 16.74
N VAL A 367 8.84 -2.85 18.01
CA VAL A 367 9.87 -1.96 18.58
C VAL A 367 10.62 -2.72 19.66
N PHE A 368 11.94 -2.72 19.54
CA PHE A 368 12.89 -3.32 20.48
C PHE A 368 13.71 -2.24 21.17
N VAL A 369 14.36 -2.58 22.30
CA VAL A 369 15.28 -1.68 22.99
C VAL A 369 16.60 -2.36 23.26
N LYS A 370 17.71 -1.78 22.81
CA LYS A 370 19.05 -2.25 23.19
C LYS A 370 19.36 -1.80 24.62
N GLY A 371 19.50 -2.74 25.57
CA GLY A 371 19.76 -2.40 26.98
C GLY A 371 18.49 -1.99 27.76
N ALA A 372 18.57 -0.89 28.53
CA ALA A 372 17.49 -0.40 29.39
C ALA A 372 16.78 0.82 28.76
N PRO A 373 15.44 0.80 28.66
CA PRO A 373 14.67 1.96 28.18
C PRO A 373 14.56 3.04 29.26
N THR A 374 14.22 4.26 28.83
CA THR A 374 13.79 5.33 29.73
C THR A 374 12.31 5.16 30.10
N ASP A 375 11.87 5.79 31.20
CA ASP A 375 10.46 5.81 31.58
C ASP A 375 9.59 6.50 30.51
N PHE A 376 10.18 7.45 29.77
CA PHE A 376 9.49 8.10 28.66
C PHE A 376 9.28 7.14 27.46
N HIS A 377 10.26 6.30 27.14
CA HIS A 377 10.10 5.22 26.15
C HIS A 377 8.96 4.29 26.53
N LYS A 378 8.93 3.84 27.78
CA LYS A 378 7.87 2.96 28.31
C LYS A 378 6.50 3.62 28.22
N LYS A 379 6.41 4.90 28.61
CA LYS A 379 5.14 5.65 28.55
C LYS A 379 4.57 5.67 27.14
N VAL A 380 5.36 6.07 26.12
CA VAL A 380 4.91 6.15 24.73
C VAL A 380 4.57 4.75 24.20
N TYR A 381 5.44 3.76 24.42
CA TYR A 381 5.21 2.38 23.98
C TYR A 381 3.91 1.80 24.57
N THR A 382 3.70 1.98 25.87
CA THR A 382 2.51 1.46 26.55
C THR A 382 1.24 2.16 26.07
N THR A 383 1.29 3.45 25.75
CA THR A 383 0.17 4.15 25.14
C THR A 383 -0.20 3.56 23.77
N VAL A 384 0.80 3.30 22.91
CA VAL A 384 0.54 2.64 21.61
C VAL A 384 0.03 1.20 21.81
N LEU A 385 0.57 0.48 22.80
CA LEU A 385 0.08 -0.86 23.16
C LEU A 385 -1.40 -0.82 23.59
N LYS A 386 -1.81 0.17 24.38
CA LYS A 386 -3.23 0.36 24.75
C LYS A 386 -4.09 0.59 23.52
N MET A 387 -3.67 1.49 22.61
CA MET A 387 -4.37 1.72 21.33
C MET A 387 -4.54 0.42 20.55
N PHE A 388 -3.49 -0.40 20.47
CA PHE A 388 -3.54 -1.71 19.82
C PHE A 388 -4.50 -2.67 20.53
N LEU A 389 -4.39 -2.85 21.84
CA LEU A 389 -5.22 -3.78 22.61
C LEU A 389 -6.71 -3.45 22.51
N HIS A 390 -7.07 -2.18 22.57
CA HIS A 390 -8.45 -1.72 22.41
C HIS A 390 -8.98 -1.95 21.00
N SER A 391 -8.19 -1.66 19.97
CA SER A 391 -8.57 -1.90 18.57
C SER A 391 -8.71 -3.38 18.26
N PHE A 392 -7.80 -4.22 18.77
CA PHE A 392 -7.81 -5.66 18.56
C PHE A 392 -9.00 -6.35 19.26
N ASN A 393 -9.42 -5.86 20.43
CA ASN A 393 -10.55 -6.39 21.18
C ASN A 393 -11.87 -5.66 20.89
N TYR A 394 -11.90 -4.83 19.81
CA TYR A 394 -13.13 -4.19 19.36
C TYR A 394 -14.17 -5.23 18.91
N GLN A 395 -15.41 -5.11 19.40
CA GLN A 395 -16.48 -6.03 19.03
C GLN A 395 -16.99 -5.70 17.62
N VAL A 396 -16.72 -6.57 16.68
CA VAL A 396 -17.13 -6.41 15.29
C VAL A 396 -18.47 -7.11 15.05
N ILE A 397 -19.45 -6.36 14.53
CA ILE A 397 -20.69 -6.92 14.00
C ILE A 397 -20.49 -7.06 12.48
N GLU A 398 -20.40 -8.32 12.00
CA GLU A 398 -20.18 -8.62 10.59
C GLU A 398 -21.17 -7.89 9.68
N GLY A 399 -20.66 -7.27 8.61
CA GLY A 399 -21.47 -6.55 7.64
C GLY A 399 -22.08 -5.23 8.13
N GLN A 400 -21.78 -4.79 9.36
CA GLN A 400 -22.24 -3.53 9.93
C GLN A 400 -21.06 -2.67 10.40
N THR A 401 -20.18 -3.22 11.26
CA THR A 401 -19.00 -2.50 11.74
C THR A 401 -18.08 -2.15 10.58
N THR A 402 -17.56 -0.95 10.56
CA THR A 402 -16.70 -0.40 9.54
C THR A 402 -15.28 -0.20 10.08
N GLY A 403 -14.29 -0.17 9.18
CA GLY A 403 -12.93 0.17 9.58
C GLY A 403 -12.78 1.59 10.11
N TYR A 404 -13.68 2.50 9.70
CA TYR A 404 -13.78 3.87 10.23
C TYR A 404 -14.09 3.89 11.74
N GLU A 405 -14.98 3.02 12.21
CA GLU A 405 -15.34 2.92 13.64
C GLU A 405 -14.18 2.38 14.47
N ILE A 406 -13.46 1.37 13.95
CA ILE A 406 -12.30 0.78 14.64
C ILE A 406 -11.16 1.81 14.72
N ASP A 407 -10.89 2.57 13.65
CA ASP A 407 -9.89 3.66 13.65
C ASP A 407 -10.26 4.77 14.63
N ASN A 408 -11.52 5.19 14.65
CA ASN A 408 -11.97 6.20 15.60
C ASN A 408 -11.77 5.76 17.06
N TYR A 409 -11.99 4.48 17.35
CA TYR A 409 -11.78 3.95 18.70
C TYR A 409 -10.30 4.01 19.12
N ALA A 410 -9.38 3.63 18.23
CA ALA A 410 -7.95 3.80 18.48
C ALA A 410 -7.56 5.25 18.78
N ARG A 411 -8.17 6.21 18.06
CA ARG A 411 -7.91 7.64 18.27
C ARG A 411 -8.46 8.16 19.60
N LEU A 412 -9.63 7.70 20.02
CA LEU A 412 -10.15 8.02 21.35
C LEU A 412 -9.19 7.57 22.44
N ILE A 413 -8.63 6.34 22.35
CA ILE A 413 -7.64 5.85 23.31
C ILE A 413 -6.37 6.71 23.28
N SER A 414 -5.93 7.17 22.09
CA SER A 414 -4.81 8.10 21.95
C SER A 414 -5.07 9.44 22.62
N GLU A 415 -6.25 10.01 22.45
CA GLU A 415 -6.67 11.29 23.05
C GLU A 415 -6.79 11.21 24.56
N GLU A 416 -7.34 10.11 25.12
CA GLU A 416 -7.44 9.86 26.55
C GLU A 416 -6.05 9.67 27.23
N ASN A 417 -5.03 9.28 26.45
CA ASN A 417 -3.67 9.06 26.92
C ASN A 417 -2.67 9.99 26.24
N GLU A 418 -3.07 11.23 25.94
CA GLU A 418 -2.29 12.21 25.20
C GLU A 418 -0.87 12.36 25.74
N ILE A 419 0.09 12.40 24.82
CA ILE A 419 1.50 12.67 25.08
C ILE A 419 1.90 13.91 24.29
N GLU A 420 2.29 14.97 25.00
CA GLU A 420 2.61 16.25 24.39
C GLU A 420 3.62 16.12 23.24
N GLY A 421 3.25 16.64 22.09
CA GLY A 421 4.06 16.66 20.87
C GLY A 421 4.08 15.36 20.08
N PHE A 422 3.44 14.28 20.56
CA PHE A 422 3.24 13.06 19.79
C PHE A 422 1.90 13.07 19.08
N SER A 423 1.85 12.50 17.87
CA SER A 423 0.61 12.43 17.09
C SER A 423 0.46 11.09 16.37
N PHE A 424 -0.79 10.64 16.23
CA PHE A 424 -1.16 9.51 15.38
C PHE A 424 -1.55 10.04 13.99
N SER A 425 -0.63 9.98 13.03
CA SER A 425 -0.67 10.71 11.76
C SER A 425 -1.09 9.91 10.53
N HIS A 426 -1.36 8.60 10.66
CA HIS A 426 -1.79 7.74 9.56
C HIS A 426 -3.09 6.97 9.89
N GLY A 427 -3.57 6.12 9.01
CA GLY A 427 -4.68 5.19 9.25
C GLY A 427 -4.30 4.13 10.28
N LEU A 428 -5.29 3.55 10.95
CA LEU A 428 -5.08 2.45 11.88
C LEU A 428 -4.65 1.17 11.18
N GLY A 429 -4.97 1.01 9.88
CA GLY A 429 -4.61 -0.19 9.14
C GLY A 429 -5.25 -0.28 7.77
N HIS A 430 -4.91 -1.33 7.07
CA HIS A 430 -5.33 -1.63 5.69
C HIS A 430 -5.56 -3.12 5.51
N GLY A 431 -6.27 -3.49 4.46
CA GLY A 431 -6.39 -4.88 4.05
C GLY A 431 -5.05 -5.43 3.55
N ILE A 432 -4.87 -6.73 3.65
CA ILE A 432 -3.67 -7.45 3.23
C ILE A 432 -4.03 -8.70 2.41
N GLY A 433 -3.25 -8.99 1.37
CA GLY A 433 -3.50 -10.13 0.49
C GLY A 433 -2.46 -10.30 -0.61
N VAL A 434 -2.86 -10.24 -1.88
CA VAL A 434 -1.94 -10.26 -3.03
C VAL A 434 -0.98 -9.07 -2.99
N CYS A 435 -1.44 -7.95 -2.44
CA CYS A 435 -0.62 -6.78 -2.14
C CYS A 435 -0.60 -6.53 -0.64
N VAL A 436 0.46 -5.87 -0.16
CA VAL A 436 0.54 -5.44 1.23
C VAL A 436 -0.59 -4.47 1.55
N HIS A 437 -0.82 -3.46 0.71
CA HIS A 437 -1.96 -2.56 0.81
C HIS A 437 -3.09 -3.04 -0.11
N GLU A 438 -4.09 -3.70 0.44
CA GLU A 438 -5.23 -4.26 -0.30
C GLU A 438 -6.56 -3.76 0.26
N ASN A 439 -7.34 -3.07 -0.55
CA ASN A 439 -8.66 -2.57 -0.16
C ASN A 439 -9.80 -3.32 -0.86
N PRO A 440 -10.94 -3.57 -0.18
CA PRO A 440 -11.22 -3.43 1.27
C PRO A 440 -10.62 -4.56 2.11
N PRO A 441 -10.58 -4.44 3.46
CA PRO A 441 -11.01 -3.29 4.24
C PRO A 441 -9.94 -2.19 4.30
N ASN A 442 -10.32 -1.03 4.81
CA ASN A 442 -9.41 0.05 5.19
C ASN A 442 -9.82 0.54 6.58
N LEU A 443 -8.87 0.76 7.47
CA LEU A 443 -9.10 1.24 8.83
C LEU A 443 -8.52 2.66 8.94
N SER A 444 -9.34 3.67 8.66
CA SER A 444 -8.89 5.08 8.68
C SER A 444 -10.07 6.05 8.79
N LYS A 445 -9.77 7.35 8.83
CA LYS A 445 -10.78 8.42 8.75
C LYS A 445 -11.34 8.66 7.34
N ASN A 446 -10.87 7.94 6.32
CA ASN A 446 -11.28 8.16 4.93
C ASN A 446 -12.64 7.53 4.62
N GLU A 447 -13.35 8.06 3.62
CA GLU A 447 -14.65 7.52 3.17
C GLU A 447 -14.59 6.05 2.75
N ILE A 448 -13.46 5.59 2.21
CA ILE A 448 -13.27 4.19 1.82
C ILE A 448 -13.34 3.23 3.03
N ALA A 449 -13.00 3.71 4.23
CA ALA A 449 -13.06 2.94 5.46
C ALA A 449 -14.49 2.72 5.99
N LYS A 450 -15.51 3.36 5.41
CA LYS A 450 -16.92 3.13 5.74
C LYS A 450 -17.50 1.87 5.08
N THR A 451 -16.69 1.11 4.37
CA THR A 451 -17.06 -0.22 3.88
C THR A 451 -17.12 -1.19 5.07
N PRO A 452 -18.23 -1.95 5.25
CA PRO A 452 -18.35 -2.93 6.32
C PRO A 452 -17.28 -4.01 6.27
N VAL A 453 -16.87 -4.49 7.45
CA VAL A 453 -15.95 -5.61 7.59
C VAL A 453 -16.72 -6.94 7.65
N PHE A 454 -16.23 -7.95 6.96
CA PHE A 454 -16.82 -9.29 6.88
C PHE A 454 -15.86 -10.36 7.41
N ASN A 455 -16.40 -11.50 7.84
CA ASN A 455 -15.58 -12.65 8.24
C ASN A 455 -14.60 -13.04 7.13
N ASN A 456 -13.41 -13.48 7.53
CA ASN A 456 -12.28 -13.79 6.67
C ASN A 456 -11.68 -12.59 5.90
N MET A 457 -12.09 -11.36 6.14
CA MET A 457 -11.30 -10.22 5.73
C MET A 457 -10.02 -10.16 6.56
N CYS A 458 -8.89 -9.91 5.88
CA CYS A 458 -7.57 -9.80 6.49
C CYS A 458 -7.11 -8.35 6.44
N PHE A 459 -6.58 -7.84 7.56
CA PHE A 459 -6.18 -6.43 7.70
C PHE A 459 -5.14 -6.24 8.80
N THR A 460 -4.42 -5.13 8.74
CA THR A 460 -3.49 -4.72 9.79
C THR A 460 -4.20 -3.91 10.88
N ILE A 461 -3.66 -3.95 12.09
CA ILE A 461 -3.94 -3.02 13.18
C ILE A 461 -2.58 -2.51 13.64
N GLU A 462 -2.26 -1.26 13.28
CA GLU A 462 -0.93 -0.67 13.36
C GLU A 462 -0.91 0.74 13.99
N PRO A 463 -1.50 0.96 15.16
CA PRO A 463 -1.44 2.28 15.77
C PRO A 463 0.00 2.74 15.99
N GLY A 464 0.24 4.05 15.83
CA GLY A 464 1.56 4.64 16.06
C GLY A 464 1.49 6.05 16.59
N LEU A 465 2.48 6.42 17.39
CA LEU A 465 2.70 7.76 17.91
C LEU A 465 4.09 8.25 17.53
N TYR A 466 4.16 9.43 16.92
CA TYR A 466 5.40 9.97 16.33
C TYR A 466 5.66 11.40 16.79
N ASN A 467 6.95 11.70 17.01
CA ASN A 467 7.45 13.04 17.29
C ASN A 467 8.81 13.25 16.60
N ASP A 468 8.88 14.15 15.63
CA ASP A 468 10.06 14.40 14.79
C ASP A 468 11.32 14.79 15.58
N LYS A 469 11.15 15.28 16.81
CA LYS A 469 12.28 15.68 17.68
C LYS A 469 12.80 14.55 18.56
N PHE A 470 12.02 13.46 18.70
CA PHE A 470 12.33 12.38 19.63
C PHE A 470 12.40 11.03 18.91
N PHE A 471 11.28 10.38 18.72
CA PHE A 471 11.16 9.05 18.13
C PHE A 471 9.71 8.76 17.74
N GLY A 472 9.49 7.63 17.07
CA GLY A 472 8.18 7.04 16.82
C GLY A 472 8.07 5.63 17.39
N ILE A 473 6.87 5.25 17.78
CA ILE A 473 6.49 3.88 18.15
C ILE A 473 5.33 3.46 17.26
N ARG A 474 5.44 2.31 16.59
CA ARG A 474 4.35 1.59 15.93
C ARG A 474 4.33 0.16 16.41
N LEU A 475 3.16 -0.36 16.73
CA LEU A 475 2.95 -1.76 17.09
C LEU A 475 1.86 -2.32 16.18
N GLU A 476 2.18 -3.37 15.47
CA GLU A 476 1.31 -3.90 14.42
C GLU A 476 1.16 -5.39 14.47
N ASN A 477 -0.06 -5.86 14.33
CA ASN A 477 -0.36 -7.22 13.92
C ASN A 477 -1.24 -7.22 12.67
N SER A 478 -0.91 -8.07 11.72
CA SER A 478 -1.89 -8.49 10.72
C SER A 478 -2.88 -9.48 11.33
N CYS A 479 -4.14 -9.26 11.02
CA CYS A 479 -5.28 -9.91 11.65
C CYS A 479 -6.29 -10.40 10.62
N TYR A 480 -7.24 -11.22 11.05
CA TYR A 480 -8.42 -11.58 10.28
C TYR A 480 -9.65 -11.62 11.18
N LEU A 481 -10.83 -11.36 10.61
CA LEU A 481 -12.08 -11.49 11.33
C LEU A 481 -12.59 -12.94 11.25
N ASP A 482 -12.93 -13.53 12.38
CA ASP A 482 -13.47 -14.89 12.48
C ASP A 482 -14.63 -14.89 13.49
N ASP A 483 -15.83 -15.06 12.99
CA ASP A 483 -17.07 -15.04 13.77
C ASP A 483 -17.22 -13.79 14.66
N GLY A 484 -16.98 -12.61 14.07
CA GLY A 484 -17.05 -11.32 14.77
C GLY A 484 -15.88 -11.03 15.72
N ILE A 485 -14.90 -11.93 15.82
CA ILE A 485 -13.71 -11.79 16.68
C ILE A 485 -12.48 -11.53 15.80
N ILE A 486 -11.73 -10.49 16.12
CA ILE A 486 -10.45 -10.22 15.47
C ILE A 486 -9.40 -11.20 16.01
N LYS A 487 -8.75 -11.92 15.09
CA LYS A 487 -7.67 -12.88 15.41
C LYS A 487 -6.37 -12.46 14.76
N SER A 488 -5.28 -12.56 15.48
CA SER A 488 -3.93 -12.28 14.98
C SER A 488 -3.36 -13.47 14.21
N PHE A 489 -2.67 -13.18 13.10
CA PHE A 489 -1.85 -14.17 12.39
C PHE A 489 -0.48 -14.35 13.06
N THR A 490 0.06 -13.30 13.66
CA THR A 490 1.40 -13.29 14.25
C THR A 490 1.41 -13.69 15.72
N ASN A 491 2.44 -14.45 16.14
CA ASN A 491 2.79 -14.75 17.52
C ASN A 491 4.12 -14.07 17.91
N MET A 492 4.60 -13.09 17.14
CA MET A 492 5.79 -12.33 17.49
C MET A 492 5.58 -11.56 18.79
N CYS A 493 6.55 -11.64 19.68
CA CYS A 493 6.45 -11.05 21.02
C CYS A 493 6.41 -9.51 20.99
N TYR A 494 5.78 -8.95 22.04
CA TYR A 494 5.99 -7.56 22.47
C TYR A 494 7.20 -7.49 23.41
N GLU A 495 7.85 -6.32 23.47
CA GLU A 495 9.07 -6.09 24.26
C GLU A 495 8.71 -5.75 25.73
N ASP A 496 8.90 -6.70 26.65
CA ASP A 496 8.55 -6.57 28.08
C ASP A 496 9.18 -5.35 28.74
N LYS A 497 10.44 -5.06 28.45
CA LYS A 497 11.17 -3.92 29.00
C LYS A 497 10.52 -2.57 28.69
N LEU A 498 9.75 -2.47 27.59
CA LEU A 498 9.07 -1.26 27.16
C LEU A 498 7.65 -1.12 27.73
N ILE A 499 7.13 -2.12 28.44
CA ILE A 499 5.78 -2.07 29.02
C ILE A 499 5.83 -1.47 30.42
N GLU A 500 5.07 -0.39 30.62
CA GLU A 500 4.81 0.19 31.95
C GLU A 500 3.48 -0.38 32.48
N TYR A 501 3.55 -1.48 33.19
CA TYR A 501 2.38 -2.24 33.68
C TYR A 501 1.45 -1.45 34.60
N THR A 502 1.95 -0.40 35.26
CA THR A 502 1.11 0.48 36.10
C THR A 502 0.16 1.37 35.29
N MET A 503 0.42 1.56 34.01
CA MET A 503 -0.46 2.29 33.08
C MET A 503 -1.60 1.41 32.54
N LEU A 504 -1.51 0.09 32.68
CA LEU A 504 -2.51 -0.85 32.17
C LEU A 504 -3.58 -1.12 33.21
N THR A 505 -4.85 -1.07 32.81
CA THR A 505 -5.99 -1.57 33.58
C THR A 505 -5.92 -3.10 33.73
N GLU A 506 -6.70 -3.67 34.63
CA GLU A 506 -6.76 -5.14 34.79
C GLU A 506 -7.33 -5.82 33.54
N GLU A 507 -8.24 -5.17 32.84
CA GLU A 507 -8.79 -5.66 31.56
C GLU A 507 -7.72 -5.65 30.45
N GLU A 508 -6.96 -4.56 30.29
CA GLU A 508 -5.84 -4.48 29.34
C GLU A 508 -4.74 -5.51 29.62
N LYS A 509 -4.44 -5.75 30.90
CA LYS A 509 -3.53 -6.83 31.32
C LYS A 509 -4.07 -8.21 30.96
N LEU A 510 -5.39 -8.41 31.04
CA LEU A 510 -6.03 -9.65 30.61
C LEU A 510 -5.93 -9.82 29.08
N TRP A 511 -6.20 -8.76 28.32
CA TRP A 511 -6.05 -8.78 26.87
C TRP A 511 -4.61 -9.03 26.44
N LEU A 512 -3.62 -8.44 27.13
CA LEU A 512 -2.21 -8.63 26.83
C LEU A 512 -1.76 -10.10 26.96
N LYS A 513 -2.41 -10.91 27.83
CA LYS A 513 -2.13 -12.35 27.98
C LYS A 513 -2.42 -13.18 26.73
N GLN A 514 -3.17 -12.63 25.74
CA GLN A 514 -3.40 -13.28 24.46
C GLN A 514 -2.13 -13.27 23.58
N PHE A 515 -1.17 -12.44 23.93
CA PHE A 515 0.05 -12.22 23.16
C PHE A 515 1.29 -12.67 23.95
N ARG A 516 2.32 -13.00 23.20
CA ARG A 516 3.63 -13.30 23.76
C ARG A 516 4.33 -11.99 24.16
N VAL A 517 4.90 -11.96 25.35
CA VAL A 517 5.72 -10.85 25.87
C VAL A 517 7.08 -11.40 26.29
N LEU A 518 8.19 -10.79 25.85
CA LEU A 518 9.58 -11.22 26.14
C LEU A 518 10.47 -10.02 26.45
#